data_b245e4cd93e6fc42feec9b4853b03cab
#
_entry.id   b245e4cd93e6fc42feec9b4853b03cab
#
_cell.length_a   1.000
_cell.length_b   1.000
_cell.length_c   1.000
_cell.angle_alpha   90.00
_cell.angle_beta   90.00
_cell.angle_gamma   90.00
#
_symmetry.space_group_name_H-M   'P 1'
#
loop_
_entity.id
_entity.type
_entity.pdbx_description
1 polymer ?
#
loop_
_entity_poly.entity_id
_entity_poly.type
_entity_poly.pdbx_seq_one_letter_code
_entity_poly.pdbx_strand_id
1 'polypeptide(L)'
;MKKNFRFFDNRQKYLLFVTTTNEKNKIADNLKPIIQSVKPKHPALKIFDAGMGDGSLLMSVMRQCHQKLPNIPLLVSTKEISMEDVRLGLEKLPDRFVEHKNTVFVISNLNYAESTNLKSNNRFKQKKMNWKVVKLIGNSSLDFSAQLRSCLL
;
A
#
# COMPACT_ATOMS: atom_id res chain seq x y z
N MET A 1 -20.88 -16.65 29.16
CA MET A 1 -19.51 -16.17 29.00
C MET A 1 -19.56 -14.83 28.23
N LYS A 2 -19.18 -13.71 28.87
CA LYS A 2 -19.04 -12.42 28.13
C LYS A 2 -17.86 -12.58 27.17
N LYS A 3 -18.11 -12.49 25.86
CA LYS A 3 -17.06 -12.41 24.85
C LYS A 3 -16.22 -11.17 25.17
N ASN A 4 -14.93 -11.34 25.42
CA ASN A 4 -14.03 -10.20 25.59
C ASN A 4 -14.11 -9.35 24.33
N PHE A 5 -14.53 -8.11 24.48
CA PHE A 5 -14.60 -7.15 23.39
C PHE A 5 -13.18 -6.91 22.86
N ARG A 6 -12.96 -7.24 21.58
CA ARG A 6 -11.74 -6.89 20.88
C ARG A 6 -11.97 -5.60 20.11
N PHE A 7 -11.04 -4.68 20.20
CA PHE A 7 -11.12 -3.40 19.51
C PHE A 7 -11.38 -3.56 18.00
N PHE A 8 -10.79 -4.59 17.40
CA PHE A 8 -10.93 -4.91 15.98
C PHE A 8 -12.27 -5.54 15.59
N ASP A 9 -13.08 -5.99 16.54
CA ASP A 9 -14.40 -6.59 16.27
C ASP A 9 -15.44 -5.52 15.88
N ASN A 10 -15.15 -4.23 16.16
CA ASN A 10 -15.97 -3.11 15.73
C ASN A 10 -15.19 -2.26 14.72
N ARG A 11 -15.44 -2.53 13.45
CA ARG A 11 -14.76 -1.87 12.35
C ARG A 11 -14.94 -0.35 12.34
N GLN A 12 -16.11 0.15 12.66
CA GLN A 12 -16.36 1.60 12.71
C GLN A 12 -15.48 2.28 13.77
N LYS A 13 -15.37 1.69 14.96
CA LYS A 13 -14.49 2.19 16.01
C LYS A 13 -13.03 2.12 15.61
N TYR A 14 -12.63 1.05 14.95
CA TYR A 14 -11.28 0.91 14.41
C TYR A 14 -10.96 2.01 13.39
N LEU A 15 -11.84 2.21 12.40
CA LEU A 15 -11.66 3.25 11.39
C LEU A 15 -11.64 4.65 12.01
N LEU A 16 -12.55 4.94 12.96
CA LEU A 16 -12.56 6.21 13.67
C LEU A 16 -11.22 6.44 14.40
N PHE A 17 -10.72 5.44 15.12
CA PHE A 17 -9.43 5.54 15.80
C PHE A 17 -8.30 5.82 14.80
N VAL A 18 -8.20 5.03 13.74
CA VAL A 18 -7.13 5.12 12.74
C VAL A 18 -7.13 6.47 12.01
N THR A 19 -8.32 7.06 11.78
CA THR A 19 -8.45 8.33 11.06
C THR A 19 -8.31 9.56 11.98
N THR A 20 -8.54 9.41 13.28
CA THR A 20 -8.50 10.54 14.23
C THR A 20 -7.20 10.63 15.02
N THR A 21 -6.42 9.56 15.09
CA THR A 21 -5.13 9.57 15.80
C THR A 21 -3.99 10.05 14.91
N ASN A 22 -3.02 10.70 15.51
CA ASN A 22 -1.79 11.15 14.83
C ASN A 22 -0.68 10.07 14.82
N GLU A 23 -1.02 8.83 15.17
CA GLU A 23 -0.06 7.74 15.30
C GLU A 23 0.70 7.47 14.00
N LYS A 24 -0.02 7.37 12.88
CA LYS A 24 0.58 7.08 11.57
C LYS A 24 1.56 8.16 11.11
N ASN A 25 1.24 9.42 11.39
CA ASN A 25 2.14 10.53 11.07
C ASN A 25 3.41 10.45 11.91
N LYS A 26 3.29 10.18 13.21
CA LYS A 26 4.46 9.99 14.09
C LYS A 26 5.33 8.82 13.67
N ILE A 27 4.71 7.71 13.27
CA ILE A 27 5.46 6.55 12.74
C ILE A 27 6.18 6.95 11.45
N ALA A 28 5.52 7.63 10.51
CA ALA A 28 6.13 8.09 9.28
C ALA A 28 7.32 9.05 9.53
N ASP A 29 7.18 9.96 10.49
CA ASP A 29 8.26 10.86 10.89
C ASP A 29 9.46 10.11 11.48
N ASN A 30 9.21 9.10 12.30
CA ASN A 30 10.26 8.26 12.89
C ASN A 30 10.97 7.39 11.82
N LEU A 31 10.31 7.06 10.72
CA LEU A 31 10.93 6.34 9.60
C LEU A 31 11.80 7.23 8.71
N LYS A 32 11.63 8.55 8.78
CA LYS A 32 12.36 9.49 7.93
C LYS A 32 13.89 9.35 7.96
N PRO A 33 14.56 9.25 9.14
CA PRO A 33 16.01 9.03 9.18
C PRO A 33 16.43 7.71 8.51
N ILE A 34 15.62 6.66 8.68
CA ILE A 34 15.88 5.36 8.06
C ILE A 34 15.81 5.49 6.53
N ILE A 35 14.74 6.11 6.01
CA ILE A 35 14.56 6.32 4.58
C ILE A 35 15.70 7.17 4.01
N GLN A 36 16.16 8.18 4.74
CA GLN A 36 17.30 9.01 4.34
C GLN A 36 18.61 8.23 4.22
N SER A 37 18.77 7.17 5.02
CA SER A 37 19.97 6.33 4.99
C SER A 37 19.92 5.20 3.95
N VAL A 38 18.75 4.93 3.35
CA VAL A 38 18.56 3.84 2.40
C VAL A 38 19.43 4.05 1.15
N LYS A 39 20.14 2.99 0.79
CA LYS A 39 20.89 2.87 -0.46
C LYS A 39 20.24 1.76 -1.30
N PRO A 40 19.36 2.10 -2.23
CA PRO A 40 18.64 1.10 -3.00
C PRO A 40 19.59 0.31 -3.91
N LYS A 41 19.32 -1.00 -4.01
CA LYS A 41 20.02 -1.85 -5.00
C LYS A 41 19.24 -1.79 -6.32
N HIS A 42 20.00 -1.69 -7.41
CA HIS A 42 19.41 -1.76 -8.76
C HIS A 42 18.54 -3.03 -8.91
N PRO A 43 17.40 -3.02 -9.62
CA PRO A 43 16.92 -1.93 -10.48
C PRO A 43 15.97 -0.95 -9.78
N ALA A 44 15.54 -1.19 -8.54
CA ALA A 44 14.52 -0.39 -7.87
C ALA A 44 14.67 -0.41 -6.35
N LEU A 45 14.15 0.61 -5.68
CA LEU A 45 13.83 0.51 -4.26
C LEU A 45 12.61 -0.38 -4.09
N LYS A 46 12.73 -1.43 -3.27
CA LYS A 46 11.63 -2.34 -2.95
C LYS A 46 11.13 -2.08 -1.56
N ILE A 47 9.82 -1.85 -1.44
CA ILE A 47 9.12 -1.66 -0.18
C ILE A 47 8.09 -2.77 -0.04
N PHE A 48 8.05 -3.40 1.12
CA PHE A 48 7.00 -4.32 1.49
C PHE A 48 6.26 -3.80 2.74
N ASP A 49 4.95 -3.64 2.61
CA ASP A 49 4.05 -3.31 3.71
C ASP A 49 3.18 -4.53 4.05
N ALA A 50 3.34 -5.04 5.26
CA ALA A 50 2.68 -6.27 5.71
C ALA A 50 1.17 -6.09 6.03
N GLY A 51 0.66 -4.87 6.00
CA GLY A 51 -0.74 -4.57 6.27
C GLY A 51 -1.05 -3.12 5.98
N MET A 52 -1.50 -2.84 4.75
CA MET A 52 -1.70 -1.49 4.26
C MET A 52 -2.71 -0.68 5.09
N GLY A 53 -3.77 -1.35 5.58
CA GLY A 53 -4.90 -0.65 6.17
C GLY A 53 -5.46 0.39 5.21
N ASP A 54 -5.78 1.59 5.71
CA ASP A 54 -6.27 2.71 4.89
C ASP A 54 -5.21 3.37 4.01
N GLY A 55 -3.98 2.86 4.01
CA GLY A 55 -2.86 3.32 3.19
C GLY A 55 -2.16 4.60 3.69
N SER A 56 -2.64 5.27 4.73
CA SER A 56 -2.11 6.58 5.15
C SER A 56 -0.61 6.56 5.49
N LEU A 57 -0.16 5.55 6.23
CA LEU A 57 1.25 5.39 6.57
C LEU A 57 2.08 5.13 5.32
N LEU A 58 1.65 4.18 4.50
CA LEU A 58 2.36 3.80 3.28
C LEU A 58 2.50 4.99 2.31
N MET A 59 1.43 5.79 2.13
CA MET A 59 1.48 6.99 1.27
C MET A 59 2.49 8.03 1.79
N SER A 60 2.61 8.18 3.10
CA SER A 60 3.59 9.07 3.72
C SER A 60 5.03 8.57 3.51
N VAL A 61 5.26 7.26 3.65
CA VAL A 61 6.55 6.62 3.38
C VAL A 61 6.92 6.75 1.90
N MET A 62 5.99 6.49 0.98
CA MET A 62 6.22 6.66 -0.46
C MET A 62 6.64 8.10 -0.79
N ARG A 63 5.95 9.11 -0.25
CA ARG A 63 6.31 10.52 -0.47
C ARG A 63 7.73 10.83 -0.01
N GLN A 64 8.14 10.33 1.15
CA GLN A 64 9.51 10.49 1.63
C GLN A 64 10.54 9.83 0.70
N CYS A 65 10.21 8.64 0.16
CA CYS A 65 11.05 7.95 -0.83
C CYS A 65 11.14 8.74 -2.14
N HIS A 66 10.03 9.30 -2.62
CA HIS A 66 10.00 10.14 -3.83
C HIS A 66 10.91 11.37 -3.69
N GLN A 67 10.85 12.04 -2.54
CA GLN A 67 11.68 13.21 -2.25
C GLN A 67 13.16 12.86 -2.18
N LYS A 68 13.51 11.72 -1.58
CA LYS A 68 14.90 11.28 -1.40
C LYS A 68 15.50 10.68 -2.67
N LEU A 69 14.70 9.96 -3.44
CA LEU A 69 15.15 9.12 -4.55
C LEU A 69 14.29 9.37 -5.81
N PRO A 70 14.25 10.62 -6.33
CA PRO A 70 13.30 11.01 -7.39
C PRO A 70 13.51 10.24 -8.70
N ASN A 71 14.71 9.72 -8.95
CA ASN A 71 15.07 9.04 -10.20
C ASN A 71 15.16 7.52 -10.05
N ILE A 72 14.96 6.97 -8.85
CA ILE A 72 15.04 5.53 -8.61
C ILE A 72 13.66 4.91 -8.74
N PRO A 73 13.46 3.91 -9.61
CA PRO A 73 12.19 3.21 -9.69
C PRO A 73 11.75 2.63 -8.35
N LEU A 74 10.45 2.61 -8.10
CA LEU A 74 9.86 2.14 -6.86
C LEU A 74 9.00 0.91 -7.12
N LEU A 75 9.25 -0.17 -6.41
CA LEU A 75 8.36 -1.33 -6.33
C LEU A 75 7.79 -1.40 -4.92
N VAL A 76 6.52 -1.08 -4.80
CA VAL A 76 5.78 -1.19 -3.54
C VAL A 76 4.87 -2.41 -3.62
N SER A 77 5.07 -3.35 -2.72
CA SER A 77 4.15 -4.47 -2.55
C SER A 77 3.52 -4.42 -1.17
N THR A 78 2.22 -4.63 -1.12
CA THR A 78 1.49 -4.61 0.14
C THR A 78 0.47 -5.74 0.21
N LYS A 79 0.11 -6.08 1.43
CA LYS A 79 -0.93 -7.03 1.75
C LYS A 79 -2.10 -6.31 2.38
N GLU A 80 -3.31 -6.62 1.90
CA GLU A 80 -4.55 -6.22 2.56
C GLU A 80 -5.66 -7.24 2.28
N ILE A 81 -6.48 -7.53 3.28
CA ILE A 81 -7.60 -8.47 3.16
C ILE A 81 -8.96 -7.76 3.18
N SER A 82 -8.98 -6.52 3.63
CA SER A 82 -10.18 -5.71 3.71
C SER A 82 -10.37 -4.93 2.42
N MET A 83 -11.42 -5.21 1.69
CA MET A 83 -11.75 -4.46 0.47
C MET A 83 -12.03 -2.99 0.72
N GLU A 84 -12.53 -2.64 1.91
CA GLU A 84 -12.75 -1.26 2.31
C GLU A 84 -11.43 -0.51 2.48
N ASP A 85 -10.45 -1.13 3.14
CA ASP A 85 -9.10 -0.55 3.28
C ASP A 85 -8.38 -0.47 1.94
N VAL A 86 -8.52 -1.48 1.08
CA VAL A 86 -8.01 -1.42 -0.30
C VAL A 86 -8.59 -0.21 -1.03
N ARG A 87 -9.91 0.03 -0.94
CA ARG A 87 -10.55 1.18 -1.57
C ARG A 87 -9.99 2.50 -1.04
N LEU A 88 -9.89 2.64 0.29
CA LEU A 88 -9.33 3.84 0.92
C LEU A 88 -7.87 4.09 0.52
N GLY A 89 -7.08 3.03 0.42
CA GLY A 89 -5.70 3.10 -0.05
C GLY A 89 -5.61 3.52 -1.51
N LEU A 90 -6.45 2.95 -2.39
CA LEU A 90 -6.49 3.30 -3.81
C LEU A 90 -6.93 4.75 -4.05
N GLU A 91 -7.79 5.31 -3.21
CA GLU A 91 -8.19 6.73 -3.29
C GLU A 91 -7.03 7.70 -2.98
N LYS A 92 -6.01 7.26 -2.25
CA LYS A 92 -4.85 8.08 -1.87
C LYS A 92 -3.64 7.91 -2.80
N LEU A 93 -3.65 6.88 -3.65
CA LEU A 93 -2.54 6.57 -4.55
C LEU A 93 -2.33 7.53 -5.72
N PRO A 94 -3.36 8.17 -6.30
CA PRO A 94 -3.20 9.00 -7.50
C PRO A 94 -2.08 10.03 -7.40
N ASP A 95 -2.00 10.75 -6.28
CA ASP A 95 -0.96 11.75 -6.05
C ASP A 95 0.45 11.14 -6.04
N ARG A 96 0.56 9.92 -5.51
CA ARG A 96 1.85 9.21 -5.44
C ARG A 96 2.36 8.86 -6.84
N PHE A 97 1.47 8.50 -7.75
CA PHE A 97 1.84 8.23 -9.15
C PHE A 97 2.16 9.49 -9.94
N VAL A 98 1.50 10.62 -9.64
CA VAL A 98 1.88 11.92 -10.21
C VAL A 98 3.27 12.34 -9.73
N GLU A 99 3.54 12.21 -8.44
CA GLU A 99 4.82 12.58 -7.84
C GLU A 99 5.98 11.73 -8.36
N HIS A 100 5.72 10.44 -8.66
CA HIS A 100 6.77 9.51 -9.07
C HIS A 100 6.25 8.51 -10.10
N LYS A 101 6.49 8.79 -11.37
CA LYS A 101 5.97 8.00 -12.50
C LYS A 101 6.55 6.58 -12.60
N ASN A 102 7.77 6.38 -12.11
CA ASN A 102 8.46 5.09 -12.15
C ASN A 102 8.10 4.22 -10.93
N THR A 103 6.80 4.08 -10.67
CA THR A 103 6.28 3.31 -9.54
C THR A 103 5.44 2.13 -10.01
N VAL A 104 5.74 0.95 -9.48
CA VAL A 104 4.87 -0.23 -9.54
C VAL A 104 4.29 -0.46 -8.16
N PHE A 105 2.98 -0.56 -8.08
CA PHE A 105 2.25 -0.79 -6.84
C PHE A 105 1.47 -2.09 -6.92
N VAL A 106 1.65 -2.97 -5.94
CA VAL A 106 1.01 -4.29 -5.88
C VAL A 106 0.25 -4.44 -4.58
N ILE A 107 -1.03 -4.77 -4.66
CA ILE A 107 -1.86 -5.15 -3.51
C ILE A 107 -2.22 -6.61 -3.65
N SER A 108 -2.06 -7.38 -2.58
CA SER A 108 -2.43 -8.79 -2.56
C SER A 108 -3.18 -9.18 -1.29
N ASN A 109 -4.02 -10.20 -1.38
CA ASN A 109 -4.65 -10.85 -0.22
C ASN A 109 -3.93 -12.13 0.20
N LEU A 110 -2.70 -12.31 -0.24
CA LEU A 110 -1.86 -13.44 0.13
C LEU A 110 -1.53 -13.43 1.63
N ASN A 111 -1.09 -14.56 2.18
CA ASN A 111 -0.54 -14.59 3.53
C ASN A 111 0.82 -13.86 3.60
N TYR A 112 1.33 -13.60 4.79
CA TYR A 112 2.56 -12.82 4.96
C TYR A 112 3.77 -13.42 4.26
N ALA A 113 3.95 -14.73 4.32
CA ALA A 113 5.09 -15.41 3.71
C ALA A 113 5.01 -15.43 2.17
N GLU A 114 3.80 -15.45 1.62
CA GLU A 114 3.55 -15.47 0.18
C GLU A 114 3.57 -14.06 -0.42
N SER A 115 3.15 -13.05 0.34
CA SER A 115 3.02 -11.66 -0.13
C SER A 115 4.35 -11.02 -0.48
N THR A 116 5.43 -11.37 0.22
CA THR A 116 6.78 -10.86 -0.06
C THR A 116 7.31 -11.29 -1.43
N ASN A 117 6.91 -12.48 -1.87
CA ASN A 117 7.35 -13.08 -3.14
C ASN A 117 6.26 -13.02 -4.21
N LEU A 118 5.07 -12.54 -3.88
CA LEU A 118 3.89 -12.51 -4.76
C LEU A 118 3.60 -13.90 -5.38
N LYS A 119 3.84 -14.94 -4.60
CA LYS A 119 3.75 -16.32 -5.05
C LYS A 119 3.26 -17.23 -3.94
N SER A 120 2.32 -18.11 -4.25
CA SER A 120 1.87 -19.12 -3.28
C SER A 120 2.78 -20.35 -3.30
N ASN A 121 3.11 -20.86 -2.13
CA ASN A 121 3.83 -22.13 -1.97
C ASN A 121 2.95 -23.34 -2.27
N ASN A 122 1.63 -23.16 -2.27
CA ASN A 122 0.67 -24.20 -2.64
C ASN A 122 0.36 -24.14 -4.13
N ARG A 123 0.68 -25.20 -4.88
CA ARG A 123 0.47 -25.28 -6.34
C ARG A 123 -0.98 -25.04 -6.77
N PHE A 124 -1.97 -25.51 -5.99
CA PHE A 124 -3.39 -25.30 -6.30
C PHE A 124 -3.78 -23.83 -6.10
N LYS A 125 -3.32 -23.19 -5.01
CA LYS A 125 -3.53 -21.75 -4.79
C LYS A 125 -2.83 -20.94 -5.86
N GLN A 126 -1.60 -21.29 -6.24
CA GLN A 126 -0.84 -20.59 -7.27
C GLN A 126 -1.58 -20.59 -8.62
N LYS A 127 -2.19 -21.71 -9.01
CA LYS A 127 -3.00 -21.79 -10.24
C LYS A 127 -4.30 -20.99 -10.17
N LYS A 128 -4.83 -20.76 -8.97
CA LYS A 128 -6.06 -19.98 -8.73
C LYS A 128 -5.79 -18.49 -8.48
N MET A 129 -4.52 -18.09 -8.41
CA MET A 129 -4.19 -16.67 -8.25
C MET A 129 -4.64 -15.89 -9.48
N ASN A 130 -5.45 -14.89 -9.24
CA ASN A 130 -5.92 -13.99 -10.28
C ASN A 130 -5.26 -12.62 -10.09
N TRP A 131 -4.63 -12.10 -11.14
CA TRP A 131 -3.97 -10.81 -11.13
C TRP A 131 -4.67 -9.86 -12.10
N LYS A 132 -5.12 -8.73 -11.59
CA LYS A 132 -5.56 -7.62 -12.43
C LYS A 132 -4.39 -6.66 -12.58
N VAL A 133 -3.88 -6.53 -13.78
CA VAL A 133 -2.79 -5.60 -14.10
C VAL A 133 -3.38 -4.37 -14.76
N VAL A 134 -3.07 -3.20 -14.24
CA VAL A 134 -3.56 -1.92 -14.74
C VAL A 134 -2.37 -1.02 -15.06
N LYS A 135 -2.28 -0.60 -16.30
CA LYS A 135 -1.34 0.43 -16.73
C LYS A 135 -2.07 1.77 -16.69
N LEU A 136 -1.65 2.63 -15.77
CA LEU A 136 -2.22 3.97 -15.66
C LEU A 136 -1.68 4.87 -16.77
N ILE A 137 -2.58 5.62 -17.40
CA ILE A 137 -2.30 6.54 -18.51
C ILE A 137 -2.79 7.92 -18.11
N GLY A 138 -1.95 8.93 -18.26
CA GLY A 138 -2.29 10.30 -17.90
C GLY A 138 -1.18 10.99 -17.13
N ASN A 139 -1.46 12.20 -16.67
CA ASN A 139 -0.50 13.05 -15.97
C ASN A 139 -1.06 13.72 -14.71
N SER A 140 -2.33 13.51 -14.42
CA SER A 140 -3.01 14.13 -13.28
C SER A 140 -3.54 13.10 -12.29
N SER A 141 -3.73 13.54 -11.05
CA SER A 141 -4.41 12.73 -10.02
C SER A 141 -5.83 12.38 -10.43
N LEU A 142 -6.50 13.24 -11.19
CA LEU A 142 -7.86 12.99 -11.65
C LEU A 142 -7.89 11.82 -12.65
N ASP A 143 -6.95 11.80 -13.63
CA ASP A 143 -6.86 10.72 -14.61
C ASP A 143 -6.62 9.37 -13.92
N PHE A 144 -5.69 9.35 -12.96
CA PHE A 144 -5.37 8.13 -12.22
C PHE A 144 -6.50 7.70 -11.29
N SER A 145 -7.19 8.63 -10.63
CA SER A 145 -8.34 8.33 -9.77
C SER A 145 -9.46 7.65 -10.55
N ALA A 146 -9.79 8.14 -11.73
CA ALA A 146 -10.84 7.55 -12.57
C ALA A 146 -10.51 6.10 -12.95
N GLN A 147 -9.25 5.85 -13.35
CA GLN A 147 -8.79 4.52 -13.74
C GLN A 147 -8.71 3.56 -12.54
N LEU A 148 -8.25 4.02 -11.37
CA LEU A 148 -8.18 3.19 -10.16
C LEU A 148 -9.57 2.82 -9.63
N ARG A 149 -10.53 3.74 -9.70
CA ARG A 149 -11.93 3.45 -9.32
C ARG A 149 -12.53 2.36 -10.20
N SER A 150 -12.25 2.37 -11.51
CA SER A 150 -12.74 1.33 -12.42
C SER A 150 -12.14 -0.06 -12.13
N CYS A 151 -11.06 -0.14 -11.36
CA CYS A 151 -10.49 -1.42 -10.95
C CYS A 151 -11.29 -2.12 -9.85
N LEU A 152 -12.14 -1.38 -9.12
CA LEU A 152 -12.93 -1.87 -7.98
C LEU A 152 -14.33 -2.34 -8.39
N LEU A 153 -14.72 -2.11 -9.62
CA LEU A 153 -15.96 -2.57 -10.25
C LEU A 153 -15.72 -3.88 -11.00
#